data_c2cd34d2ec01ed5d3fda4fef7f458233
#
_entry.id   c2cd34d2ec01ed5d3fda4fef7f458233
#
_cell.length_a   1.000
_cell.length_b   1.000
_cell.length_c   1.000
_cell.angle_alpha   90.00
_cell.angle_beta   90.00
_cell.angle_gamma   90.00
#
_symmetry.space_group_name_H-M   'P 1'
#
loop_
_entity.id
_entity.type
_entity.pdbx_description
1 polymer ?
#
loop_
_entity_poly.entity_id
_entity_poly.type
_entity_poly.pdbx_seq_one_letter_code
_entity_poly.pdbx_strand_id
1 'polypeptide(L)'
;MKNRLRSMFIAAVLVGTVVAGSFTAPFSVQAAKKDTTSFEDLNQSQIVEAMGPGWNLGNQLESVTDNVPEETNWGNPVITEKLIQSVKAAGFKSIRIPVSYFAKIDDDKDYTIDSKWLDRVQEVVDYCIKNDLYAVINIHGDGYNTIDGSWLLCNGKNQTEIKKKYKKVWKQIAERFKNYDEHLLFESMNEEFDGSYSEPNKEYYQNINDYNQIFVDTVRKTGDNNTKRWLIIPGWNTNIDYTAGDYGFKLPTDQYRDKSIDKEEQRIMISVHYYSPWDFCGGENGVITQWGNEADDPSKTSTTCDETYMKNQLNLMKTTFADKGYPVFIGEYGSIGKTSYDSENEYYRAYFARKLCQLSRKNGCIPMYWDNGYNGVHGFGLFDRTTCEVTQPVIIDAIMEGFGQKASQNSTLMSVRLYVSDSKYWTTIQSDNTARITKKGGTYTLKLKGDKDMLLNITTIALKDCDVELGNQTKSDFTNAQIVIDKVLFNGTDYTVKENKNDEVFSEKGSLQMDLINQWSEAEPMIEGLQKKESFSFQDADYKDENMLEVTFTISNLK
;
A
#
# COMPACT_ATOMS: atom_id res chain seq x y z
N MET A 1 -61.93 5.16 11.93
CA MET A 1 -62.91 6.29 11.79
C MET A 1 -62.23 7.40 11.00
N LYS A 2 -62.79 7.63 9.84
CA LYS A 2 -63.09 8.88 9.14
C LYS A 2 -61.98 9.94 9.02
N ASN A 3 -61.45 10.10 7.81
CA ASN A 3 -61.94 11.04 6.78
C ASN A 3 -61.45 12.48 7.04
N ARG A 4 -60.87 13.26 6.14
CA ARG A 4 -61.10 13.71 4.73
C ARG A 4 -60.06 14.81 4.46
N LEU A 5 -59.45 14.96 3.36
CA LEU A 5 -59.75 15.40 1.98
C LEU A 5 -59.48 16.89 1.69
N ARG A 6 -58.71 17.14 0.59
CA ARG A 6 -58.79 18.27 -0.39
C ARG A 6 -58.10 19.59 -0.01
N SER A 7 -57.39 20.34 -0.83
CA SER A 7 -57.68 20.69 -2.24
C SER A 7 -56.47 21.27 -2.98
N MET A 8 -56.46 21.05 -4.26
CA MET A 8 -55.81 21.71 -5.39
C MET A 8 -55.84 23.26 -5.36
N PHE A 9 -54.83 23.89 -5.94
CA PHE A 9 -55.05 24.99 -6.89
C PHE A 9 -53.99 25.01 -7.99
N ILE A 10 -54.47 25.02 -9.24
CA ILE A 10 -53.81 25.15 -10.51
C ILE A 10 -53.70 26.66 -10.83
N ALA A 11 -52.55 27.10 -11.35
CA ALA A 11 -52.49 28.26 -12.21
C ALA A 11 -51.44 28.06 -13.30
N ALA A 12 -51.90 27.89 -14.50
CA ALA A 12 -51.11 27.93 -15.74
C ALA A 12 -51.05 29.36 -16.26
N VAL A 13 -49.88 29.80 -16.72
CA VAL A 13 -49.78 30.84 -17.74
C VAL A 13 -48.73 30.45 -18.76
N LEU A 14 -49.13 30.58 -20.01
CA LEU A 14 -48.47 30.23 -21.26
C LEU A 14 -47.50 31.31 -21.76
N VAL A 15 -46.59 30.86 -22.62
CA VAL A 15 -46.07 31.42 -23.89
C VAL A 15 -44.71 32.11 -23.86
N GLY A 16 -43.84 31.55 -24.67
CA GLY A 16 -42.64 32.20 -25.20
C GLY A 16 -41.61 31.22 -25.78
N THR A 17 -41.92 30.67 -26.97
CA THR A 17 -40.96 29.88 -27.78
C THR A 17 -39.84 30.75 -28.29
N VAL A 18 -38.59 30.37 -28.00
CA VAL A 18 -37.43 30.63 -28.87
C VAL A 18 -36.66 29.31 -29.04
N VAL A 19 -36.75 28.78 -30.23
CA VAL A 19 -35.99 27.65 -30.71
C VAL A 19 -34.59 28.17 -31.05
N ALA A 20 -33.60 27.80 -30.26
CA ALA A 20 -32.19 27.81 -30.67
C ALA A 20 -31.67 26.39 -30.55
N GLY A 21 -31.68 25.70 -31.65
CA GLY A 21 -31.09 24.37 -31.77
C GLY A 21 -29.58 24.44 -31.64
N SER A 22 -29.08 23.95 -30.51
CA SER A 22 -27.70 23.57 -30.40
C SER A 22 -27.64 22.06 -30.44
N PHE A 23 -27.34 21.51 -31.58
CA PHE A 23 -26.93 20.13 -31.75
C PHE A 23 -25.60 19.97 -31.03
N THR A 24 -25.60 19.51 -29.78
CA THR A 24 -24.44 18.88 -29.16
C THR A 24 -24.43 17.43 -29.61
N ALA A 25 -23.68 17.16 -30.68
CA ALA A 25 -23.28 15.78 -30.97
C ALA A 25 -22.53 15.25 -29.74
N PRO A 26 -22.78 14.00 -29.29
CA PRO A 26 -21.95 13.40 -28.27
C PRO A 26 -20.56 13.23 -28.90
N PHE A 27 -19.56 13.91 -28.34
CA PHE A 27 -18.18 13.60 -28.59
C PHE A 27 -17.94 12.18 -28.02
N SER A 28 -18.12 11.17 -28.84
CA SER A 28 -17.52 9.88 -28.58
C SER A 28 -16.02 10.07 -28.80
N VAL A 29 -15.28 10.29 -27.72
CA VAL A 29 -13.85 10.06 -27.72
C VAL A 29 -13.70 8.55 -27.92
N GLN A 30 -13.57 8.16 -29.16
CA GLN A 30 -13.17 6.80 -29.52
C GLN A 30 -11.70 6.73 -29.10
N ALA A 31 -11.45 6.17 -27.89
CA ALA A 31 -10.10 5.84 -27.46
C ALA A 31 -9.50 4.99 -28.59
N ALA A 32 -8.38 5.43 -29.13
CA ALA A 32 -7.66 4.68 -30.13
C ALA A 32 -7.42 3.29 -29.55
N LYS A 33 -7.88 2.24 -30.25
CA LYS A 33 -7.54 0.87 -29.90
C LYS A 33 -6.02 0.81 -29.91
N LYS A 34 -5.39 0.62 -28.71
CA LYS A 34 -3.96 0.35 -28.62
C LYS A 34 -3.72 -0.90 -29.48
N ASP A 35 -2.71 -0.86 -30.33
CA ASP A 35 -2.35 -2.02 -31.14
C ASP A 35 -1.77 -3.08 -30.21
N THR A 36 -2.62 -4.05 -29.81
CA THR A 36 -2.24 -5.14 -28.90
C THR A 36 -1.28 -6.15 -29.52
N THR A 37 -0.86 -5.95 -30.78
CA THR A 37 0.10 -6.81 -31.47
C THR A 37 1.54 -6.34 -31.31
N SER A 38 1.76 -5.09 -30.90
CA SER A 38 3.09 -4.52 -30.63
C SER A 38 3.54 -4.86 -29.23
N PHE A 39 4.47 -5.79 -29.09
CA PHE A 39 5.06 -6.18 -27.81
C PHE A 39 6.33 -5.38 -27.54
N GLU A 40 6.34 -4.55 -26.49
CA GLU A 40 7.54 -3.88 -26.02
C GLU A 40 8.40 -4.85 -25.21
N ASP A 41 9.66 -4.98 -25.60
CA ASP A 41 10.59 -5.95 -25.03
C ASP A 41 11.32 -5.33 -23.82
N LEU A 42 10.55 -5.06 -22.73
CA LEU A 42 11.06 -4.41 -21.52
C LEU A 42 12.01 -5.33 -20.74
N ASN A 43 13.19 -4.82 -20.43
CA ASN A 43 14.14 -5.51 -19.55
C ASN A 43 13.69 -5.43 -18.07
N GLN A 44 14.46 -6.07 -17.17
CA GLN A 44 14.16 -6.16 -15.75
C GLN A 44 13.89 -4.79 -15.10
N SER A 45 14.76 -3.80 -15.29
CA SER A 45 14.60 -2.50 -14.64
C SER A 45 13.42 -1.70 -15.22
N GLN A 46 13.19 -1.84 -16.52
CA GLN A 46 12.07 -1.19 -17.19
C GLN A 46 10.73 -1.74 -16.74
N ILE A 47 10.57 -3.07 -16.65
CA ILE A 47 9.31 -3.68 -16.23
C ILE A 47 8.99 -3.36 -14.74
N VAL A 48 10.01 -3.33 -13.87
CA VAL A 48 9.84 -2.96 -12.45
C VAL A 48 9.33 -1.52 -12.32
N GLU A 49 9.93 -0.57 -13.04
CA GLU A 49 9.50 0.84 -13.01
C GLU A 49 8.14 1.04 -13.69
N ALA A 50 7.84 0.28 -14.74
CA ALA A 50 6.57 0.36 -15.45
C ALA A 50 5.39 -0.18 -14.65
N MET A 51 5.59 -1.22 -13.85
CA MET A 51 4.52 -1.88 -13.08
C MET A 51 4.28 -1.30 -11.69
N GLY A 52 5.28 -0.70 -11.05
CA GLY A 52 5.15 -0.28 -9.65
C GLY A 52 4.74 1.18 -9.47
N PRO A 53 4.01 1.52 -8.41
CA PRO A 53 3.32 0.61 -7.49
C PRO A 53 2.00 0.08 -8.06
N GLY A 54 1.58 -1.09 -7.57
CA GLY A 54 0.36 -1.74 -8.02
C GLY A 54 -0.67 -1.97 -6.92
N TRP A 55 -1.83 -2.45 -7.34
CA TRP A 55 -3.01 -2.66 -6.51
C TRP A 55 -3.66 -4.01 -6.83
N ASN A 56 -4.24 -4.68 -5.82
CA ASN A 56 -5.01 -5.91 -6.00
C ASN A 56 -6.50 -5.62 -6.10
N LEU A 57 -7.15 -6.19 -7.10
CA LEU A 57 -8.61 -6.26 -7.22
C LEU A 57 -9.10 -7.48 -6.42
N GLY A 58 -8.82 -7.50 -5.11
CA GLY A 58 -9.09 -8.64 -4.22
C GLY A 58 -10.54 -8.78 -3.83
N ASN A 59 -10.93 -9.99 -3.42
CA ASN A 59 -12.27 -10.40 -3.02
C ASN A 59 -13.33 -10.21 -4.11
N GLN A 60 -12.95 -10.46 -5.38
CA GLN A 60 -13.87 -10.39 -6.53
C GLN A 60 -13.83 -11.66 -7.39
N LEU A 61 -13.02 -11.74 -8.46
CA LEU A 61 -13.03 -12.93 -9.34
C LEU A 61 -12.47 -14.20 -8.66
N GLU A 62 -11.82 -14.07 -7.52
CA GLU A 62 -11.42 -15.21 -6.69
C GLU A 62 -12.45 -15.59 -5.62
N SER A 63 -13.49 -14.76 -5.41
CA SER A 63 -14.48 -15.01 -4.37
C SER A 63 -15.37 -16.21 -4.72
N VAL A 64 -15.54 -17.10 -3.75
CA VAL A 64 -16.15 -18.42 -3.94
C VAL A 64 -17.22 -18.67 -2.86
N THR A 65 -18.37 -19.18 -3.30
CA THR A 65 -19.41 -19.73 -2.42
C THR A 65 -19.90 -21.04 -3.05
N ASP A 66 -20.03 -22.09 -2.23
CA ASP A 66 -20.48 -23.42 -2.68
C ASP A 66 -19.69 -23.94 -3.91
N ASN A 67 -18.37 -23.76 -3.91
CA ASN A 67 -17.47 -24.16 -4.99
C ASN A 67 -17.69 -23.40 -6.32
N VAL A 68 -18.46 -22.31 -6.33
CA VAL A 68 -18.72 -21.51 -7.53
C VAL A 68 -18.08 -20.12 -7.40
N PRO A 69 -17.08 -19.80 -8.22
CA PRO A 69 -16.55 -18.45 -8.30
C PRO A 69 -17.56 -17.48 -8.93
N GLU A 70 -17.79 -16.35 -8.24
CA GLU A 70 -18.59 -15.23 -8.73
C GLU A 70 -18.08 -13.94 -8.09
N GLU A 71 -17.91 -12.88 -8.85
CA GLU A 71 -17.26 -11.64 -8.42
C GLU A 71 -17.95 -10.88 -7.28
N THR A 72 -19.17 -11.29 -6.90
CA THR A 72 -19.97 -10.64 -5.83
C THR A 72 -20.17 -11.50 -4.60
N ASN A 73 -19.62 -12.72 -4.56
CA ASN A 73 -19.85 -13.68 -3.47
C ASN A 73 -19.51 -13.17 -2.08
N TRP A 74 -18.44 -12.35 -1.99
CA TRP A 74 -17.96 -11.82 -0.70
C TRP A 74 -18.36 -10.35 -0.49
N GLY A 75 -19.46 -9.91 -1.14
CA GLY A 75 -20.13 -8.63 -0.86
C GLY A 75 -19.63 -7.44 -1.67
N ASN A 76 -18.65 -7.60 -2.53
CA ASN A 76 -18.23 -6.54 -3.45
C ASN A 76 -19.22 -6.42 -4.62
N PRO A 77 -19.42 -5.22 -5.19
CA PRO A 77 -20.24 -5.04 -6.39
C PRO A 77 -19.52 -5.59 -7.64
N VAL A 78 -20.25 -5.73 -8.73
CA VAL A 78 -19.69 -6.07 -10.04
C VAL A 78 -18.57 -5.08 -10.43
N ILE A 79 -17.45 -5.61 -10.93
CA ILE A 79 -16.30 -4.81 -11.37
C ILE A 79 -16.70 -3.91 -12.54
N THR A 80 -16.35 -2.66 -12.47
CA THR A 80 -16.61 -1.67 -13.53
C THR A 80 -15.31 -1.05 -14.06
N GLU A 81 -15.32 -0.62 -15.31
CA GLU A 81 -14.21 0.14 -15.87
C GLU A 81 -13.96 1.45 -15.10
N LYS A 82 -15.02 2.05 -14.52
CA LYS A 82 -14.90 3.26 -13.69
C LYS A 82 -14.01 3.04 -12.46
N LEU A 83 -14.09 1.87 -11.80
CA LEU A 83 -13.20 1.53 -10.69
C LEU A 83 -11.75 1.48 -11.17
N ILE A 84 -11.48 0.82 -12.29
CA ILE A 84 -10.14 0.73 -12.89
C ILE A 84 -9.58 2.12 -13.21
N GLN A 85 -10.42 3.01 -13.75
CA GLN A 85 -10.05 4.41 -14.02
C GLN A 85 -9.72 5.18 -12.73
N SER A 86 -10.46 4.95 -11.64
CA SER A 86 -10.16 5.56 -10.35
C SER A 86 -8.84 5.08 -9.77
N VAL A 87 -8.52 3.79 -9.89
CA VAL A 87 -7.23 3.21 -9.48
C VAL A 87 -6.09 3.82 -10.30
N LYS A 88 -6.24 3.96 -11.61
CA LYS A 88 -5.27 4.68 -12.48
C LYS A 88 -5.09 6.14 -12.07
N ALA A 89 -6.19 6.85 -11.84
CA ALA A 89 -6.17 8.26 -11.43
C ALA A 89 -5.49 8.46 -10.06
N ALA A 90 -5.58 7.47 -9.18
CA ALA A 90 -4.88 7.45 -7.90
C ALA A 90 -3.35 7.26 -8.02
N GLY A 91 -2.84 6.90 -9.22
CA GLY A 91 -1.42 6.79 -9.51
C GLY A 91 -0.89 5.37 -9.64
N PHE A 92 -1.70 4.34 -9.37
CA PHE A 92 -1.29 2.94 -9.57
C PHE A 92 -1.04 2.64 -11.04
N LYS A 93 -0.05 1.80 -11.31
CA LYS A 93 0.38 1.44 -12.67
C LYS A 93 0.06 0.00 -13.05
N SER A 94 -0.23 -0.84 -12.08
CA SER A 94 -0.61 -2.22 -12.30
C SER A 94 -1.73 -2.68 -11.40
N ILE A 95 -2.50 -3.65 -11.87
CA ILE A 95 -3.58 -4.30 -11.13
C ILE A 95 -3.35 -5.82 -11.17
N ARG A 96 -3.21 -6.43 -9.99
CA ARG A 96 -3.30 -7.88 -9.86
C ARG A 96 -4.77 -8.24 -9.72
N ILE A 97 -5.22 -9.15 -10.55
CA ILE A 97 -6.59 -9.63 -10.66
C ILE A 97 -6.58 -11.09 -10.20
N PRO A 98 -6.80 -11.37 -8.91
CA PRO A 98 -6.97 -12.72 -8.42
C PRO A 98 -8.16 -13.41 -9.13
N VAL A 99 -7.98 -14.65 -9.61
CA VAL A 99 -9.03 -15.41 -10.29
C VAL A 99 -9.07 -16.83 -9.77
N SER A 100 -10.25 -17.30 -9.39
CA SER A 100 -10.49 -18.71 -9.07
C SER A 100 -11.33 -19.40 -10.14
N TYR A 101 -11.14 -20.69 -10.29
CA TYR A 101 -11.79 -21.45 -11.36
C TYR A 101 -12.72 -22.55 -10.85
N PHE A 102 -12.37 -23.30 -9.81
CA PHE A 102 -13.23 -24.31 -9.14
C PHE A 102 -14.24 -25.00 -10.07
N ALA A 103 -15.55 -24.87 -9.79
CA ALA A 103 -16.64 -25.43 -10.59
C ALA A 103 -16.83 -24.75 -11.98
N LYS A 104 -16.02 -23.72 -12.30
CA LYS A 104 -15.97 -23.20 -13.68
C LYS A 104 -15.14 -24.10 -14.60
N ILE A 105 -14.52 -25.17 -14.08
CA ILE A 105 -13.81 -26.19 -14.86
C ILE A 105 -14.70 -27.44 -14.97
N ASP A 106 -15.01 -27.88 -16.18
CA ASP A 106 -15.73 -29.12 -16.45
C ASP A 106 -14.74 -30.28 -16.56
N ASP A 107 -14.59 -31.05 -15.49
CA ASP A 107 -13.63 -32.15 -15.40
C ASP A 107 -13.97 -33.29 -16.38
N ASP A 108 -15.26 -33.49 -16.69
CA ASP A 108 -15.72 -34.50 -17.63
C ASP A 108 -15.44 -34.13 -19.10
N LYS A 109 -15.19 -32.85 -19.37
CA LYS A 109 -14.85 -32.32 -20.69
C LYS A 109 -13.40 -31.92 -20.82
N ASP A 110 -12.49 -32.79 -20.40
CA ASP A 110 -11.02 -32.57 -20.48
C ASP A 110 -10.56 -31.26 -19.80
N TYR A 111 -11.18 -30.92 -18.66
CA TYR A 111 -10.92 -29.70 -17.89
C TYR A 111 -11.21 -28.41 -18.64
N THR A 112 -12.27 -28.39 -19.44
CA THR A 112 -12.67 -27.19 -20.17
C THR A 112 -13.17 -26.11 -19.19
N ILE A 113 -12.61 -24.90 -19.28
CA ILE A 113 -13.08 -23.76 -18.51
C ILE A 113 -14.35 -23.20 -19.14
N ASP A 114 -15.33 -22.80 -18.32
CA ASP A 114 -16.53 -22.09 -18.76
C ASP A 114 -16.14 -20.85 -19.58
N SER A 115 -16.58 -20.81 -20.83
CA SER A 115 -16.24 -19.73 -21.75
C SER A 115 -16.75 -18.37 -21.28
N LYS A 116 -17.92 -18.31 -20.61
CA LYS A 116 -18.47 -17.06 -20.07
C LYS A 116 -17.62 -16.53 -18.92
N TRP A 117 -17.06 -17.45 -18.12
CA TRP A 117 -16.12 -17.06 -17.07
C TRP A 117 -14.83 -16.46 -17.64
N LEU A 118 -14.26 -17.13 -18.65
CA LEU A 118 -13.10 -16.57 -19.36
C LEU A 118 -13.42 -15.26 -20.08
N ASP A 119 -14.64 -15.11 -20.63
CA ASP A 119 -15.09 -13.85 -21.24
C ASP A 119 -15.11 -12.73 -20.18
N ARG A 120 -15.59 -13.01 -18.96
CA ARG A 120 -15.59 -12.03 -17.88
C ARG A 120 -14.18 -11.68 -17.40
N VAL A 121 -13.31 -12.67 -17.22
CA VAL A 121 -11.89 -12.43 -16.89
C VAL A 121 -11.24 -11.53 -17.94
N GLN A 122 -11.48 -11.82 -19.22
CA GLN A 122 -10.95 -11.02 -20.31
C GLN A 122 -11.49 -9.59 -20.30
N GLU A 123 -12.78 -9.39 -20.05
CA GLU A 123 -13.39 -8.08 -19.98
C GLU A 123 -12.71 -7.21 -18.90
N VAL A 124 -12.41 -7.78 -17.72
CA VAL A 124 -11.72 -7.07 -16.64
C VAL A 124 -10.26 -6.76 -17.01
N VAL A 125 -9.58 -7.69 -17.66
CA VAL A 125 -8.23 -7.46 -18.23
C VAL A 125 -8.29 -6.32 -19.26
N ASP A 126 -9.27 -6.33 -20.16
CA ASP A 126 -9.43 -5.30 -21.18
C ASP A 126 -9.67 -3.90 -20.58
N TYR A 127 -10.36 -3.80 -19.42
CA TYR A 127 -10.47 -2.54 -18.69
C TYR A 127 -9.09 -2.01 -18.26
N CYS A 128 -8.19 -2.89 -17.81
CA CYS A 128 -6.82 -2.49 -17.43
C CYS A 128 -6.02 -2.03 -18.66
N ILE A 129 -5.98 -2.86 -19.71
CA ILE A 129 -5.20 -2.57 -20.92
C ILE A 129 -5.68 -1.28 -21.60
N LYS A 130 -7.00 -1.09 -21.71
CA LYS A 130 -7.60 0.13 -22.28
C LYS A 130 -7.21 1.40 -21.52
N ASN A 131 -7.00 1.28 -20.20
CA ASN A 131 -6.59 2.39 -19.35
C ASN A 131 -5.07 2.46 -19.16
N ASP A 132 -4.27 1.79 -19.98
CA ASP A 132 -2.81 1.80 -19.93
C ASP A 132 -2.27 1.38 -18.54
N LEU A 133 -2.81 0.27 -18.02
CA LEU A 133 -2.39 -0.39 -16.80
C LEU A 133 -1.87 -1.78 -17.09
N TYR A 134 -0.84 -2.18 -16.38
CA TYR A 134 -0.42 -3.58 -16.36
C TYR A 134 -1.45 -4.42 -15.61
N ALA A 135 -1.75 -5.60 -16.10
CA ALA A 135 -2.65 -6.57 -15.48
C ALA A 135 -1.89 -7.86 -15.17
N VAL A 136 -2.15 -8.44 -14.01
CA VAL A 136 -1.63 -9.77 -13.63
C VAL A 136 -2.81 -10.66 -13.30
N ILE A 137 -2.96 -11.79 -13.97
CA ILE A 137 -3.98 -12.82 -13.66
C ILE A 137 -3.32 -14.10 -13.17
N ASN A 138 -4.01 -14.85 -12.30
CA ASN A 138 -3.49 -16.07 -11.70
C ASN A 138 -4.55 -17.18 -11.56
N ILE A 139 -4.17 -18.28 -10.92
CA ILE A 139 -5.05 -19.25 -10.28
C ILE A 139 -4.93 -19.02 -8.77
N HIS A 140 -6.01 -18.56 -8.12
CA HIS A 140 -5.90 -18.02 -6.76
C HIS A 140 -6.41 -18.98 -5.68
N GLY A 141 -7.72 -19.04 -5.47
CA GLY A 141 -8.31 -19.79 -4.37
C GLY A 141 -8.29 -21.32 -4.54
N ASP A 142 -8.07 -21.79 -5.75
CA ASP A 142 -8.08 -23.21 -6.13
C ASP A 142 -7.04 -24.06 -5.38
N GLY A 143 -6.03 -23.43 -4.74
CA GLY A 143 -4.99 -24.04 -3.94
C GLY A 143 -5.23 -24.01 -2.43
N TYR A 144 -6.29 -23.37 -1.93
CA TYR A 144 -6.53 -23.28 -0.49
C TYR A 144 -7.11 -24.56 0.11
N ASN A 145 -6.37 -25.19 1.04
CA ASN A 145 -6.83 -26.39 1.76
C ASN A 145 -8.12 -26.16 2.58
N THR A 146 -8.49 -24.91 2.84
CA THR A 146 -9.64 -24.52 3.67
C THR A 146 -10.90 -24.24 2.86
N ILE A 147 -10.84 -24.26 1.53
CA ILE A 147 -11.98 -24.02 0.65
C ILE A 147 -12.43 -25.33 0.02
N ASP A 148 -13.71 -25.68 0.20
CA ASP A 148 -14.29 -26.87 -0.42
C ASP A 148 -14.22 -26.78 -1.94
N GLY A 149 -13.81 -27.89 -2.58
CA GLY A 149 -13.63 -27.95 -4.01
C GLY A 149 -12.25 -27.52 -4.53
N SER A 150 -11.35 -27.09 -3.65
CA SER A 150 -9.97 -26.83 -4.03
C SER A 150 -9.32 -28.07 -4.65
N TRP A 151 -8.64 -27.87 -5.76
CA TRP A 151 -8.08 -28.97 -6.54
C TRP A 151 -6.58 -28.86 -6.79
N LEU A 152 -6.02 -27.65 -6.75
CA LEU A 152 -4.57 -27.39 -6.93
C LEU A 152 -3.89 -27.52 -5.57
N LEU A 153 -3.73 -28.74 -5.07
CA LEU A 153 -3.19 -28.99 -3.73
C LEU A 153 -1.84 -29.69 -3.81
N CYS A 154 -0.77 -29.05 -3.31
CA CYS A 154 0.57 -29.63 -3.31
C CYS A 154 0.68 -30.90 -2.45
N ASN A 155 -0.17 -31.03 -1.43
CA ASN A 155 -0.30 -32.22 -0.58
C ASN A 155 -1.36 -33.22 -1.07
N GLY A 156 -2.00 -32.95 -2.22
CA GLY A 156 -3.03 -33.82 -2.81
C GLY A 156 -2.48 -35.19 -3.22
N LYS A 157 -3.27 -36.25 -2.99
CA LYS A 157 -2.83 -37.64 -3.20
C LYS A 157 -2.56 -37.99 -4.66
N ASN A 158 -3.30 -37.40 -5.61
CA ASN A 158 -3.17 -37.72 -7.03
C ASN A 158 -2.45 -36.61 -7.81
N GLN A 159 -1.19 -36.44 -7.57
CA GLN A 159 -0.38 -35.41 -8.22
C GLN A 159 -0.34 -35.53 -9.75
N THR A 160 -0.47 -36.74 -10.30
CA THR A 160 -0.53 -36.93 -11.76
C THR A 160 -1.75 -36.23 -12.36
N GLU A 161 -2.91 -36.39 -11.76
CA GLU A 161 -4.13 -35.78 -12.24
C GLU A 161 -4.18 -34.27 -11.99
N ILE A 162 -3.72 -33.80 -10.81
CA ILE A 162 -3.59 -32.38 -10.48
C ILE A 162 -2.70 -31.68 -11.51
N LYS A 163 -1.52 -32.22 -11.80
CA LYS A 163 -0.57 -31.68 -12.78
C LYS A 163 -1.13 -31.67 -14.19
N LYS A 164 -1.90 -32.70 -14.56
CA LYS A 164 -2.60 -32.77 -15.85
C LYS A 164 -3.69 -31.70 -15.97
N LYS A 165 -4.55 -31.56 -14.95
CA LYS A 165 -5.59 -30.51 -14.88
C LYS A 165 -4.96 -29.13 -14.95
N TYR A 166 -3.95 -28.85 -14.13
CA TYR A 166 -3.22 -27.60 -14.07
C TYR A 166 -2.64 -27.19 -15.44
N LYS A 167 -1.99 -28.13 -16.13
CA LYS A 167 -1.50 -27.91 -17.48
C LYS A 167 -2.61 -27.56 -18.48
N LYS A 168 -3.76 -28.22 -18.40
CA LYS A 168 -4.90 -27.99 -19.30
C LYS A 168 -5.55 -26.64 -19.04
N VAL A 169 -5.69 -26.25 -17.79
CA VAL A 169 -6.23 -24.94 -17.37
C VAL A 169 -5.32 -23.83 -17.89
N TRP A 170 -4.03 -23.87 -17.58
CA TRP A 170 -3.07 -22.88 -18.07
C TRP A 170 -2.95 -22.80 -19.58
N LYS A 171 -3.09 -23.93 -20.27
CA LYS A 171 -3.10 -23.92 -21.73
C LYS A 171 -4.25 -23.08 -22.29
N GLN A 172 -5.46 -23.25 -21.76
CA GLN A 172 -6.65 -22.49 -22.20
C GLN A 172 -6.49 -20.99 -21.90
N ILE A 173 -6.02 -20.63 -20.70
CA ILE A 173 -5.75 -19.23 -20.32
C ILE A 173 -4.70 -18.64 -21.28
N ALA A 174 -3.57 -19.32 -21.44
CA ALA A 174 -2.49 -18.82 -22.26
C ALA A 174 -2.87 -18.67 -23.75
N GLU A 175 -3.64 -19.61 -24.31
CA GLU A 175 -4.15 -19.52 -25.70
C GLU A 175 -5.11 -18.36 -25.88
N ARG A 176 -5.97 -18.08 -24.87
CA ARG A 176 -6.92 -16.96 -24.89
C ARG A 176 -6.22 -15.62 -25.00
N PHE A 177 -5.13 -15.45 -24.27
CA PHE A 177 -4.45 -14.16 -24.08
C PHE A 177 -3.12 -14.03 -24.83
N LYS A 178 -2.75 -14.97 -25.70
CA LYS A 178 -1.42 -15.01 -26.34
C LYS A 178 -1.08 -13.80 -27.20
N ASN A 179 -2.08 -13.05 -27.70
CA ASN A 179 -1.88 -11.87 -28.54
C ASN A 179 -1.85 -10.55 -27.73
N TYR A 180 -2.08 -10.59 -26.40
CA TYR A 180 -1.94 -9.41 -25.55
C TYR A 180 -0.48 -9.02 -25.45
N ASP A 181 -0.21 -7.71 -25.41
CA ASP A 181 1.12 -7.16 -25.29
C ASP A 181 1.74 -7.38 -23.89
N GLU A 182 2.83 -6.69 -23.57
CA GLU A 182 3.57 -6.80 -22.31
C GLU A 182 2.78 -6.33 -21.09
N HIS A 183 1.66 -5.60 -21.28
CA HIS A 183 0.82 -5.13 -20.18
C HIS A 183 0.05 -6.25 -19.47
N LEU A 184 -0.05 -7.44 -20.06
CA LEU A 184 -0.64 -8.59 -19.39
C LEU A 184 0.46 -9.57 -18.97
N LEU A 185 0.51 -9.90 -17.67
CA LEU A 185 1.38 -10.91 -17.09
C LEU A 185 0.56 -12.07 -16.51
N PHE A 186 1.21 -13.20 -16.35
CA PHE A 186 0.61 -14.38 -15.73
C PHE A 186 1.38 -14.77 -14.48
N GLU A 187 0.65 -15.05 -13.39
CA GLU A 187 1.18 -15.59 -12.14
C GLU A 187 0.67 -17.03 -11.96
N SER A 188 1.57 -17.98 -11.76
CA SER A 188 1.29 -19.40 -11.88
C SER A 188 0.22 -19.90 -10.90
N MET A 189 0.27 -19.45 -9.67
CA MET A 189 -0.64 -19.74 -8.57
C MET A 189 -0.46 -18.69 -7.47
N ASN A 190 -1.30 -18.74 -6.43
CA ASN A 190 -1.23 -17.87 -5.27
C ASN A 190 -0.36 -18.48 -4.15
N GLU A 191 -0.86 -18.54 -2.94
CA GLU A 191 -0.20 -18.99 -1.70
C GLU A 191 -0.29 -20.51 -1.54
N GLU A 192 0.36 -21.28 -2.43
CA GLU A 192 0.30 -22.73 -2.40
C GLU A 192 1.16 -23.31 -1.29
N PHE A 193 0.57 -24.11 -0.41
CA PHE A 193 1.23 -24.86 0.66
C PHE A 193 0.30 -25.95 1.22
N ASP A 194 0.74 -26.70 2.23
CA ASP A 194 -0.04 -27.81 2.82
C ASP A 194 -1.04 -27.37 3.93
N GLY A 195 -1.14 -26.08 4.22
CA GLY A 195 -2.03 -25.54 5.25
C GLY A 195 -1.47 -25.62 6.67
N SER A 196 -0.26 -26.13 6.88
CA SER A 196 0.26 -26.40 8.24
C SER A 196 0.96 -25.21 8.91
N TYR A 197 1.32 -24.16 8.18
CA TYR A 197 2.15 -23.03 8.64
C TYR A 197 3.45 -23.45 9.37
N SER A 198 3.93 -24.66 9.12
CA SER A 198 5.19 -25.19 9.59
C SER A 198 6.27 -25.11 8.50
N GLU A 199 7.48 -25.55 8.80
CA GLU A 199 8.53 -25.67 7.77
C GLU A 199 8.05 -26.49 6.57
N PRO A 200 8.43 -26.10 5.34
CA PRO A 200 7.99 -26.76 4.12
C PRO A 200 8.32 -28.26 4.09
N ASN A 201 7.33 -29.06 3.75
CA ASN A 201 7.55 -30.46 3.42
C ASN A 201 8.23 -30.56 2.05
N LYS A 202 9.37 -31.26 1.97
CA LYS A 202 10.18 -31.34 0.74
C LYS A 202 9.45 -31.97 -0.46
N GLU A 203 8.61 -32.97 -0.22
CA GLU A 203 7.82 -33.62 -1.28
C GLU A 203 6.76 -32.68 -1.82
N TYR A 204 6.04 -31.98 -0.93
CA TYR A 204 5.01 -31.01 -1.32
C TYR A 204 5.64 -29.79 -1.99
N TYR A 205 6.78 -29.35 -1.53
CA TYR A 205 7.51 -28.24 -2.19
C TYR A 205 7.98 -28.64 -3.59
N GLN A 206 8.40 -29.91 -3.78
CA GLN A 206 8.72 -30.37 -5.13
C GLN A 206 7.50 -30.33 -6.06
N ASN A 207 6.28 -30.58 -5.56
CA ASN A 207 5.06 -30.44 -6.36
C ASN A 207 4.83 -28.97 -6.78
N ILE A 208 5.08 -27.99 -5.90
CA ILE A 208 5.02 -26.55 -6.24
C ILE A 208 6.05 -26.21 -7.33
N ASN A 209 7.28 -26.70 -7.22
CA ASN A 209 8.28 -26.52 -8.27
C ASN A 209 7.85 -27.15 -9.60
N ASP A 210 7.22 -28.31 -9.56
CA ASP A 210 6.71 -28.98 -10.76
C ASP A 210 5.55 -28.18 -11.39
N TYR A 211 4.66 -27.60 -10.57
CA TYR A 211 3.60 -26.70 -11.08
C TYR A 211 4.21 -25.48 -11.77
N ASN A 212 5.19 -24.84 -11.18
CA ASN A 212 5.90 -23.72 -11.78
C ASN A 212 6.56 -24.11 -13.11
N GLN A 213 7.20 -25.27 -13.21
CA GLN A 213 7.78 -25.76 -14.46
C GLN A 213 6.72 -26.04 -15.51
N ILE A 214 5.60 -26.70 -15.13
CA ILE A 214 4.48 -26.98 -16.03
C ILE A 214 3.88 -25.68 -16.56
N PHE A 215 3.71 -24.68 -15.69
CA PHE A 215 3.21 -23.35 -16.05
C PHE A 215 4.10 -22.69 -17.11
N VAL A 216 5.39 -22.53 -16.82
CA VAL A 216 6.35 -21.88 -17.74
C VAL A 216 6.35 -22.60 -19.10
N ASP A 217 6.51 -23.91 -19.10
CA ASP A 217 6.53 -24.72 -20.32
C ASP A 217 5.21 -24.59 -21.12
N THR A 218 4.08 -24.62 -20.43
CA THR A 218 2.77 -24.59 -21.07
C THR A 218 2.51 -23.24 -21.69
N VAL A 219 2.74 -22.15 -20.98
CA VAL A 219 2.55 -20.79 -21.49
C VAL A 219 3.43 -20.54 -22.69
N ARG A 220 4.75 -20.81 -22.59
CA ARG A 220 5.70 -20.60 -23.67
C ARG A 220 5.32 -21.36 -24.94
N LYS A 221 4.88 -22.61 -24.80
CA LYS A 221 4.49 -23.48 -25.94
C LYS A 221 3.25 -23.02 -26.70
N THR A 222 2.44 -22.11 -26.14
CA THR A 222 1.32 -21.52 -26.88
C THR A 222 1.78 -20.52 -27.95
N GLY A 223 3.03 -20.08 -27.91
CA GLY A 223 3.63 -19.21 -28.95
C GLY A 223 3.24 -17.73 -28.85
N ASP A 224 3.36 -17.02 -29.94
CA ASP A 224 3.07 -15.60 -30.08
C ASP A 224 3.75 -14.76 -28.96
N ASN A 225 3.08 -13.76 -28.37
CA ASN A 225 3.62 -12.91 -27.32
C ASN A 225 3.95 -13.67 -26.02
N ASN A 226 3.36 -14.86 -25.83
CA ASN A 226 3.68 -15.68 -24.66
C ASN A 226 5.12 -16.20 -24.65
N THR A 227 5.82 -16.21 -25.77
CA THR A 227 7.24 -16.57 -25.83
C THR A 227 8.15 -15.52 -25.18
N LYS A 228 7.67 -14.26 -25.08
CA LYS A 228 8.40 -13.10 -24.51
C LYS A 228 7.82 -12.61 -23.18
N ARG A 229 6.56 -12.93 -22.88
CA ARG A 229 5.82 -12.46 -21.71
C ARG A 229 6.57 -12.72 -20.40
N TRP A 230 6.59 -11.73 -19.51
CA TRP A 230 7.02 -11.93 -18.13
C TRP A 230 6.06 -12.87 -17.41
N LEU A 231 6.60 -13.90 -16.75
CA LEU A 231 5.86 -14.90 -15.98
C LEU A 231 6.23 -14.78 -14.51
N ILE A 232 5.27 -14.99 -13.62
CA ILE A 232 5.44 -14.81 -12.18
C ILE A 232 5.23 -16.17 -11.50
N ILE A 233 6.16 -16.55 -10.60
CA ILE A 233 6.11 -17.84 -9.90
C ILE A 233 6.31 -17.64 -8.40
N PRO A 234 5.49 -18.25 -7.54
CA PRO A 234 5.68 -18.23 -6.09
C PRO A 234 6.56 -19.38 -5.60
N GLY A 235 7.15 -19.19 -4.42
CA GLY A 235 7.61 -20.28 -3.58
C GLY A 235 6.51 -20.76 -2.62
N TRP A 236 6.90 -21.52 -1.59
CA TRP A 236 6.02 -22.05 -0.56
C TRP A 236 5.28 -20.93 0.17
N ASN A 237 3.95 -20.93 0.07
CA ASN A 237 3.06 -19.94 0.71
C ASN A 237 3.51 -18.48 0.48
N THR A 238 4.10 -18.18 -0.68
CA THR A 238 4.68 -16.86 -1.00
C THR A 238 5.57 -16.28 0.11
N ASN A 239 6.06 -17.12 1.01
CA ASN A 239 6.88 -16.72 2.14
C ASN A 239 8.33 -16.44 1.71
N ILE A 240 8.87 -15.29 2.14
CA ILE A 240 10.22 -14.84 1.76
C ILE A 240 11.30 -15.82 2.22
N ASP A 241 11.28 -16.23 3.50
CA ASP A 241 12.32 -17.11 4.06
C ASP A 241 12.29 -18.49 3.40
N TYR A 242 11.09 -19.03 3.15
CA TYR A 242 10.91 -20.32 2.49
C TYR A 242 11.22 -20.29 0.99
N THR A 243 11.14 -19.11 0.36
CA THR A 243 11.49 -18.94 -1.05
C THR A 243 12.98 -18.66 -1.27
N ALA A 244 13.59 -17.85 -0.42
CA ALA A 244 14.98 -17.44 -0.56
C ALA A 244 15.98 -18.34 0.20
N GLY A 245 15.49 -19.07 1.23
CA GLY A 245 16.32 -20.01 2.03
C GLY A 245 16.44 -21.39 1.40
N ASP A 246 17.18 -22.26 2.10
CA ASP A 246 17.43 -23.65 1.66
C ASP A 246 16.27 -24.60 2.07
N TYR A 247 15.04 -24.27 1.63
CA TYR A 247 13.83 -25.07 1.91
C TYR A 247 13.34 -25.88 0.72
N GLY A 248 13.96 -25.71 -0.45
CA GLY A 248 13.66 -26.55 -1.63
C GLY A 248 13.07 -25.79 -2.83
N PHE A 249 12.98 -24.45 -2.81
CA PHE A 249 12.60 -23.68 -3.99
C PHE A 249 13.56 -23.91 -5.16
N LYS A 250 13.01 -24.08 -6.35
CA LYS A 250 13.78 -24.24 -7.59
C LYS A 250 13.24 -23.36 -8.68
N LEU A 251 14.12 -22.62 -9.31
CA LEU A 251 13.78 -21.87 -10.53
C LEU A 251 13.47 -22.85 -11.67
N PRO A 252 12.37 -22.67 -12.41
CA PRO A 252 12.09 -23.46 -13.59
C PRO A 252 13.07 -23.14 -14.71
N THR A 253 13.26 -24.09 -15.61
CA THR A 253 13.94 -23.84 -16.90
C THR A 253 12.99 -23.15 -17.85
N ASP A 254 13.45 -22.12 -18.59
CA ASP A 254 12.67 -21.41 -19.59
C ASP A 254 13.16 -21.70 -21.02
N GLN A 255 13.16 -22.99 -21.38
CA GLN A 255 13.73 -23.47 -22.63
C GLN A 255 12.96 -23.12 -23.91
N TYR A 256 11.68 -22.75 -23.77
CA TYR A 256 10.79 -22.39 -24.88
C TYR A 256 10.61 -20.87 -25.03
N ARG A 257 11.35 -20.09 -24.29
CA ARG A 257 11.43 -18.63 -24.44
C ARG A 257 11.93 -18.24 -25.82
N ASP A 258 11.51 -17.07 -26.31
CA ASP A 258 11.98 -16.50 -27.58
C ASP A 258 13.52 -16.39 -27.55
N LYS A 259 14.16 -16.94 -28.56
CA LYS A 259 15.63 -16.97 -28.67
C LYS A 259 16.25 -15.63 -29.04
N SER A 260 15.45 -14.64 -29.42
CA SER A 260 15.92 -13.26 -29.67
C SER A 260 16.21 -12.50 -28.38
N ILE A 261 15.62 -12.93 -27.25
CA ILE A 261 15.90 -12.38 -25.92
C ILE A 261 17.30 -12.79 -25.51
N ASP A 262 18.09 -11.85 -24.97
CA ASP A 262 19.42 -12.13 -24.45
C ASP A 262 19.38 -13.28 -23.45
N LYS A 263 20.37 -14.14 -23.48
CA LYS A 263 20.46 -15.32 -22.59
C LYS A 263 20.57 -14.92 -21.12
N GLU A 264 21.23 -13.80 -20.84
CA GLU A 264 21.41 -13.27 -19.49
C GLU A 264 20.14 -12.59 -18.95
N GLU A 265 19.21 -12.22 -19.84
CA GLU A 265 17.97 -11.57 -19.45
C GLU A 265 16.91 -12.61 -19.10
N GLN A 266 16.41 -12.57 -17.87
CA GLN A 266 15.35 -13.45 -17.43
C GLN A 266 13.97 -12.88 -17.80
N ARG A 267 12.96 -13.75 -17.91
CA ARG A 267 11.54 -13.37 -18.12
C ARG A 267 10.65 -14.03 -17.09
N ILE A 268 11.20 -14.22 -15.88
CA ILE A 268 10.52 -14.82 -14.74
C ILE A 268 10.71 -13.88 -13.56
N MET A 269 9.62 -13.58 -12.83
CA MET A 269 9.58 -12.87 -11.58
C MET A 269 9.30 -13.84 -10.44
N ILE A 270 9.78 -13.53 -9.25
CA ILE A 270 9.54 -14.33 -8.04
C ILE A 270 8.48 -13.65 -7.20
N SER A 271 7.34 -14.34 -7.00
CA SER A 271 6.24 -13.85 -6.17
C SER A 271 6.46 -14.18 -4.71
N VAL A 272 6.31 -13.16 -3.86
CA VAL A 272 6.25 -13.27 -2.41
C VAL A 272 5.19 -12.32 -1.87
N HIS A 273 4.65 -12.61 -0.67
CA HIS A 273 3.74 -11.72 0.04
C HIS A 273 4.40 -11.17 1.31
N TYR A 274 3.97 -9.99 1.77
CA TYR A 274 4.54 -9.36 2.94
C TYR A 274 3.47 -8.82 3.90
N TYR A 275 3.20 -9.59 4.95
CA TYR A 275 2.25 -9.23 6.01
C TYR A 275 2.90 -9.32 7.40
N SER A 276 4.16 -8.86 7.52
CA SER A 276 4.90 -8.93 8.78
C SER A 276 5.06 -7.57 9.46
N PRO A 277 4.68 -7.46 10.75
CA PRO A 277 4.11 -8.51 11.61
C PRO A 277 2.62 -8.75 11.33
N TRP A 278 2.17 -10.00 11.38
CA TRP A 278 0.76 -10.35 11.14
C TRP A 278 -0.20 -9.65 12.10
N ASP A 279 0.18 -9.51 13.38
CA ASP A 279 -0.66 -8.83 14.38
C ASP A 279 -1.00 -7.38 14.01
N PHE A 280 -0.11 -6.68 13.30
CA PHE A 280 -0.38 -5.36 12.74
C PHE A 280 -1.14 -5.45 11.40
N CYS A 281 -0.65 -6.31 10.48
CA CYS A 281 -1.14 -6.35 9.10
C CYS A 281 -2.51 -7.00 8.95
N GLY A 282 -2.80 -8.10 9.69
CA GLY A 282 -4.03 -8.88 9.54
C GLY A 282 -4.68 -9.33 10.85
N GLY A 283 -4.01 -9.18 12.00
CA GLY A 283 -4.55 -9.58 13.30
C GLY A 283 -5.69 -8.67 13.75
N GLU A 284 -6.86 -9.26 14.00
CA GLU A 284 -8.12 -8.54 14.31
C GLU A 284 -8.33 -8.24 15.80
N ASN A 285 -7.38 -8.60 16.66
CA ASN A 285 -7.53 -8.46 18.13
C ASN A 285 -7.49 -7.01 18.64
N GLY A 286 -7.18 -6.02 17.80
CA GLY A 286 -7.14 -4.61 18.15
C GLY A 286 -6.00 -4.18 19.10
N VAL A 287 -5.08 -5.07 19.46
CA VAL A 287 -3.97 -4.77 20.38
C VAL A 287 -2.82 -4.07 19.65
N ILE A 288 -2.35 -4.66 18.57
CA ILE A 288 -1.24 -4.08 17.77
C ILE A 288 -1.83 -3.18 16.68
N THR A 289 -1.77 -1.87 16.92
CA THR A 289 -2.35 -0.83 16.05
C THR A 289 -1.30 0.11 15.48
N GLN A 290 -0.09 0.08 16.03
CA GLN A 290 1.06 0.90 15.63
C GLN A 290 2.19 0.02 15.09
N TRP A 291 3.08 0.61 14.30
CA TRP A 291 4.19 -0.12 13.69
C TRP A 291 5.46 0.74 13.58
N GLY A 292 6.60 0.08 13.82
CA GLY A 292 7.93 0.62 13.55
C GLY A 292 8.47 1.54 14.65
N ASN A 293 9.59 2.16 14.35
CA ASN A 293 10.31 3.04 15.29
C ASN A 293 9.58 4.37 15.56
N GLU A 294 8.59 4.71 14.72
CA GLU A 294 7.74 5.88 14.90
C GLU A 294 6.57 5.65 15.86
N ALA A 295 6.42 4.43 16.38
CA ALA A 295 5.34 4.12 17.31
C ALA A 295 5.50 4.86 18.64
N ASP A 296 4.42 5.51 19.07
CA ASP A 296 4.39 6.28 20.32
C ASP A 296 4.09 5.41 21.54
N ASP A 297 3.41 4.28 21.34
CA ASP A 297 2.98 3.38 22.41
C ASP A 297 3.59 1.97 22.22
N PRO A 298 4.62 1.61 23.00
CA PRO A 298 5.23 0.28 22.93
C PRO A 298 4.26 -0.88 23.19
N SER A 299 3.15 -0.64 23.91
CA SER A 299 2.13 -1.68 24.18
C SER A 299 1.25 -1.97 22.97
N LYS A 300 1.21 -1.06 22.00
CA LYS A 300 0.47 -1.17 20.75
C LYS A 300 1.32 -1.59 19.56
N THR A 301 2.60 -1.83 19.78
CA THR A 301 3.59 -2.11 18.73
C THR A 301 4.15 -3.51 18.87
N SER A 302 4.30 -4.21 17.75
CA SER A 302 5.00 -5.49 17.76
C SER A 302 6.49 -5.28 18.06
N THR A 303 7.05 -6.12 18.91
CA THR A 303 8.49 -6.12 19.24
C THR A 303 9.33 -6.78 18.14
N THR A 304 8.71 -7.27 17.10
CA THR A 304 9.34 -7.96 15.97
C THR A 304 8.91 -7.33 14.67
N CYS A 305 9.65 -7.56 13.59
CA CYS A 305 9.29 -7.16 12.23
C CYS A 305 9.13 -5.63 12.07
N ASP A 306 10.07 -4.88 12.62
CA ASP A 306 10.25 -3.44 12.41
C ASP A 306 10.83 -3.11 11.01
N GLU A 307 11.24 -1.86 10.80
CA GLU A 307 11.86 -1.41 9.55
C GLU A 307 13.15 -2.17 9.23
N THR A 308 13.91 -2.56 10.26
CA THR A 308 15.14 -3.32 10.10
C THR A 308 14.85 -4.72 9.57
N TYR A 309 13.83 -5.37 10.12
CA TYR A 309 13.37 -6.66 9.62
C TYR A 309 12.87 -6.54 8.18
N MET A 310 11.99 -5.59 7.87
CA MET A 310 11.50 -5.35 6.51
C MET A 310 12.63 -5.13 5.52
N LYS A 311 13.61 -4.29 5.87
CA LYS A 311 14.81 -4.04 5.06
C LYS A 311 15.62 -5.32 4.81
N ASN A 312 15.80 -6.14 5.84
CA ASN A 312 16.56 -7.39 5.72
C ASN A 312 15.83 -8.40 4.81
N GLN A 313 14.51 -8.53 4.93
CA GLN A 313 13.69 -9.41 4.09
C GLN A 313 13.75 -9.00 2.62
N LEU A 314 13.56 -7.72 2.29
CA LEU A 314 13.63 -7.25 0.91
C LEU A 314 15.05 -7.30 0.35
N ASN A 315 16.08 -7.06 1.18
CA ASN A 315 17.47 -7.24 0.76
C ASN A 315 17.82 -8.72 0.50
N LEU A 316 17.27 -9.65 1.27
CA LEU A 316 17.40 -11.09 1.03
C LEU A 316 16.84 -11.46 -0.35
N MET A 317 15.64 -10.97 -0.68
CA MET A 317 15.06 -11.19 -2.00
C MET A 317 15.88 -10.57 -3.13
N LYS A 318 16.42 -9.35 -2.90
CA LYS A 318 17.30 -8.68 -3.86
C LYS A 318 18.53 -9.53 -4.17
N THR A 319 19.28 -9.92 -3.14
CA THR A 319 20.55 -10.65 -3.32
C THR A 319 20.34 -12.08 -3.84
N THR A 320 19.22 -12.71 -3.50
CA THR A 320 18.91 -14.06 -3.96
C THR A 320 18.41 -14.09 -5.39
N PHE A 321 17.59 -13.12 -5.81
CA PHE A 321 16.88 -13.15 -7.09
C PHE A 321 17.09 -11.90 -7.96
N ALA A 322 16.80 -10.68 -7.48
CA ALA A 322 16.80 -9.49 -8.33
C ALA A 322 18.19 -9.20 -8.92
N ASP A 323 19.26 -9.36 -8.16
CA ASP A 323 20.65 -9.20 -8.63
C ASP A 323 21.07 -10.27 -9.66
N LYS A 324 20.25 -11.31 -9.86
CA LYS A 324 20.46 -12.38 -10.83
C LYS A 324 19.50 -12.30 -12.03
N GLY A 325 18.81 -11.18 -12.19
CA GLY A 325 17.92 -10.94 -13.32
C GLY A 325 16.46 -11.39 -13.10
N TYR A 326 16.08 -11.81 -11.88
CA TYR A 326 14.71 -12.20 -11.52
C TYR A 326 14.07 -11.11 -10.65
N PRO A 327 13.26 -10.19 -11.21
CA PRO A 327 12.56 -9.19 -10.41
C PRO A 327 11.70 -9.87 -9.35
N VAL A 328 11.51 -9.18 -8.22
CA VAL A 328 10.65 -9.68 -7.16
C VAL A 328 9.28 -9.02 -7.25
N PHE A 329 8.25 -9.83 -7.28
CA PHE A 329 6.86 -9.40 -7.28
C PHE A 329 6.30 -9.61 -5.87
N ILE A 330 6.13 -8.50 -5.11
CA ILE A 330 5.44 -8.56 -3.83
C ILE A 330 3.96 -8.54 -4.14
N GLY A 331 3.41 -9.72 -4.43
CA GLY A 331 2.05 -9.90 -4.95
C GLY A 331 0.96 -9.37 -4.03
N GLU A 332 1.24 -9.38 -2.72
CA GLU A 332 0.35 -8.82 -1.72
C GLU A 332 1.14 -8.21 -0.55
N TYR A 333 0.67 -7.05 -0.10
CA TYR A 333 1.04 -6.43 1.17
C TYR A 333 -0.06 -5.46 1.59
N GLY A 334 -0.12 -5.12 2.85
CA GLY A 334 -1.06 -4.14 3.38
C GLY A 334 -1.28 -4.30 4.88
N SER A 335 -2.19 -3.51 5.41
CA SER A 335 -2.60 -3.60 6.80
C SER A 335 -4.08 -3.22 6.95
N ILE A 336 -4.76 -3.91 7.86
CA ILE A 336 -6.18 -3.68 8.14
C ILE A 336 -6.42 -2.41 8.94
N GLY A 337 -7.60 -1.80 8.75
CA GLY A 337 -8.04 -0.63 9.49
C GLY A 337 -8.40 -0.95 10.93
N LYS A 338 -7.77 -0.25 11.89
CA LYS A 338 -7.97 -0.39 13.34
C LYS A 338 -8.23 0.96 14.01
N THR A 339 -8.73 1.95 13.28
CA THR A 339 -8.97 3.31 13.80
C THR A 339 -10.02 3.39 14.92
N SER A 340 -10.88 2.37 15.05
CA SER A 340 -11.79 2.24 16.20
C SER A 340 -11.08 1.86 17.50
N TYR A 341 -9.90 1.28 17.45
CA TYR A 341 -9.07 0.92 18.60
C TYR A 341 -7.99 1.97 18.88
N ASP A 342 -7.50 2.62 17.81
CA ASP A 342 -6.47 3.64 17.87
C ASP A 342 -6.66 4.64 16.71
N SER A 343 -6.98 5.88 17.05
CA SER A 343 -7.23 6.95 16.05
C SER A 343 -6.02 7.23 15.15
N GLU A 344 -4.81 6.88 15.60
CA GLU A 344 -3.57 7.07 14.84
C GLU A 344 -3.24 5.90 13.90
N ASN A 345 -4.02 4.81 13.93
CA ASN A 345 -3.74 3.62 13.12
C ASN A 345 -3.62 3.93 11.61
N GLU A 346 -4.38 4.90 11.08
CA GLU A 346 -4.28 5.28 9.66
C GLU A 346 -2.87 5.79 9.31
N TYR A 347 -2.25 6.57 10.21
CA TYR A 347 -0.88 7.02 10.03
C TYR A 347 0.09 5.84 9.94
N TYR A 348 0.00 4.89 10.87
CA TYR A 348 0.91 3.74 10.88
C TYR A 348 0.70 2.81 9.69
N ARG A 349 -0.52 2.68 9.18
CA ARG A 349 -0.81 1.99 7.91
C ARG A 349 -0.12 2.69 6.73
N ALA A 350 -0.20 4.01 6.67
CA ALA A 350 0.46 4.81 5.65
C ALA A 350 1.98 4.73 5.77
N TYR A 351 2.52 4.83 6.98
CA TYR A 351 3.95 4.71 7.27
C TYR A 351 4.51 3.35 6.83
N PHE A 352 3.83 2.25 7.22
CA PHE A 352 4.18 0.90 6.79
C PHE A 352 4.20 0.76 5.26
N ALA A 353 3.15 1.22 4.59
CA ALA A 353 3.04 1.15 3.14
C ALA A 353 4.14 1.97 2.44
N ARG A 354 4.43 3.18 2.94
CA ARG A 354 5.51 4.04 2.44
C ARG A 354 6.87 3.35 2.54
N LYS A 355 7.21 2.81 3.73
CA LYS A 355 8.49 2.12 3.95
C LYS A 355 8.64 0.90 3.06
N LEU A 356 7.60 0.10 2.92
CA LEU A 356 7.63 -1.06 2.04
C LEU A 356 7.84 -0.65 0.58
N CYS A 357 7.11 0.34 0.08
CA CYS A 357 7.27 0.83 -1.29
C CYS A 357 8.65 1.43 -1.54
N GLN A 358 9.19 2.19 -0.60
CA GLN A 358 10.53 2.77 -0.67
C GLN A 358 11.61 1.68 -0.77
N LEU A 359 11.53 0.68 0.09
CA LEU A 359 12.46 -0.44 0.08
C LEU A 359 12.26 -1.34 -1.16
N SER A 360 11.01 -1.51 -1.61
CA SER A 360 10.71 -2.27 -2.83
C SER A 360 11.38 -1.66 -4.04
N ARG A 361 11.20 -0.37 -4.28
CA ARG A 361 11.84 0.34 -5.39
C ARG A 361 13.37 0.20 -5.35
N LYS A 362 13.96 0.40 -4.17
CA LYS A 362 15.42 0.28 -3.96
C LYS A 362 15.95 -1.13 -4.27
N ASN A 363 15.14 -2.15 -4.06
CA ASN A 363 15.55 -3.56 -4.16
C ASN A 363 15.07 -4.25 -5.45
N GLY A 364 14.51 -3.50 -6.43
CA GLY A 364 14.02 -4.10 -7.67
C GLY A 364 12.78 -4.97 -7.48
N CYS A 365 11.90 -4.56 -6.55
CA CYS A 365 10.65 -5.25 -6.24
C CYS A 365 9.45 -4.43 -6.73
N ILE A 366 8.38 -5.11 -7.11
CA ILE A 366 7.10 -4.54 -7.54
C ILE A 366 6.08 -4.77 -6.43
N PRO A 367 5.67 -3.74 -5.65
CA PRO A 367 4.73 -3.91 -4.55
C PRO A 367 3.29 -3.77 -5.04
N MET A 368 2.43 -4.75 -4.70
CA MET A 368 1.01 -4.81 -5.03
C MET A 368 0.18 -4.73 -3.74
N TYR A 369 -0.42 -3.56 -3.46
CA TYR A 369 -1.22 -3.38 -2.24
C TYR A 369 -2.47 -4.27 -2.29
N TRP A 370 -2.74 -5.03 -1.22
CA TRP A 370 -3.95 -5.85 -1.11
C TRP A 370 -5.15 -4.99 -0.72
N ASP A 371 -6.16 -4.94 -1.57
CA ASP A 371 -7.44 -4.27 -1.33
C ASP A 371 -8.58 -5.28 -1.49
N ASN A 372 -9.27 -5.58 -0.40
CA ASN A 372 -10.39 -6.51 -0.39
C ASN A 372 -11.77 -5.85 -0.62
N GLY A 373 -11.79 -4.54 -0.91
CA GLY A 373 -13.01 -3.76 -1.11
C GLY A 373 -13.75 -3.39 0.17
N TYR A 374 -13.28 -3.81 1.34
CA TYR A 374 -13.91 -3.49 2.61
C TYR A 374 -13.21 -2.31 3.30
N ASN A 375 -13.97 -1.22 3.53
CA ASN A 375 -13.47 0.04 4.10
C ASN A 375 -13.77 0.20 5.60
N GLY A 376 -14.40 -0.79 6.22
CA GLY A 376 -14.71 -0.81 7.66
C GLY A 376 -13.54 -1.25 8.53
N VAL A 377 -13.84 -1.46 9.82
CA VAL A 377 -12.88 -2.04 10.79
C VAL A 377 -12.41 -3.40 10.27
N HIS A 378 -11.09 -3.62 10.29
CA HIS A 378 -10.41 -4.79 9.74
C HIS A 378 -10.43 -4.89 8.20
N GLY A 379 -10.83 -3.82 7.50
CA GLY A 379 -10.73 -3.75 6.04
C GLY A 379 -9.35 -3.29 5.55
N PHE A 380 -8.99 -3.76 4.35
CA PHE A 380 -7.82 -3.28 3.60
C PHE A 380 -8.19 -2.21 2.57
N GLY A 381 -9.49 -1.95 2.34
CA GLY A 381 -9.99 -1.15 1.23
C GLY A 381 -9.38 0.25 1.15
N LEU A 382 -8.97 0.65 -0.05
CA LEU A 382 -8.53 2.02 -0.38
C LEU A 382 -9.60 2.78 -1.18
N PHE A 383 -10.54 2.05 -1.77
CA PHE A 383 -11.61 2.58 -2.59
C PHE A 383 -12.97 2.05 -2.12
N ASP A 384 -14.00 2.89 -2.16
CA ASP A 384 -15.38 2.42 -2.15
C ASP A 384 -15.69 1.88 -3.55
N ARG A 385 -15.91 0.57 -3.66
CA ARG A 385 -16.11 -0.09 -4.96
C ARG A 385 -17.47 0.20 -5.59
N THR A 386 -18.44 0.72 -4.82
CA THR A 386 -19.75 1.13 -5.33
C THR A 386 -19.69 2.51 -5.97
N THR A 387 -19.09 3.48 -5.28
CA THR A 387 -18.96 4.86 -5.78
C THR A 387 -17.72 5.05 -6.65
N CYS A 388 -16.72 4.16 -6.51
CA CYS A 388 -15.38 4.23 -7.08
C CYS A 388 -14.54 5.42 -6.54
N GLU A 389 -14.86 5.90 -5.35
CA GLU A 389 -14.15 7.01 -4.70
C GLU A 389 -13.02 6.50 -3.81
N VAL A 390 -11.97 7.31 -3.67
CA VAL A 390 -10.87 7.04 -2.74
C VAL A 390 -11.36 7.22 -1.30
N THR A 391 -11.11 6.22 -0.44
CA THR A 391 -11.48 6.23 0.97
C THR A 391 -10.29 6.41 1.91
N GLN A 392 -9.08 6.06 1.46
CA GLN A 392 -7.84 6.12 2.23
C GLN A 392 -6.76 6.95 1.50
N PRO A 393 -6.98 8.26 1.32
CA PRO A 393 -6.09 9.10 0.52
C PRO A 393 -4.66 9.18 1.09
N VAL A 394 -4.53 9.13 2.42
CA VAL A 394 -3.25 9.18 3.12
C VAL A 394 -2.38 7.96 2.81
N ILE A 395 -2.98 6.78 2.77
CA ILE A 395 -2.26 5.53 2.45
C ILE A 395 -1.85 5.53 0.97
N ILE A 396 -2.72 5.98 0.06
CA ILE A 396 -2.41 6.08 -1.36
C ILE A 396 -1.23 7.02 -1.60
N ASP A 397 -1.25 8.21 -1.02
CA ASP A 397 -0.14 9.16 -1.16
C ASP A 397 1.18 8.60 -0.59
N ALA A 398 1.11 7.91 0.55
CA ALA A 398 2.27 7.24 1.14
C ALA A 398 2.86 6.14 0.23
N ILE A 399 2.01 5.37 -0.45
CA ILE A 399 2.42 4.38 -1.46
C ILE A 399 3.14 5.07 -2.63
N MET A 400 2.52 6.13 -3.18
CA MET A 400 3.07 6.86 -4.33
C MET A 400 4.43 7.49 -3.99
N GLU A 401 4.51 8.23 -2.90
CA GLU A 401 5.75 8.87 -2.44
C GLU A 401 6.83 7.84 -2.09
N GLY A 402 6.46 6.76 -1.41
CA GLY A 402 7.38 5.67 -1.10
C GLY A 402 7.99 5.05 -2.35
N PHE A 403 7.24 4.90 -3.41
CA PHE A 403 7.75 4.42 -4.69
C PHE A 403 8.42 5.52 -5.55
N GLY A 404 8.53 6.76 -5.02
CA GLY A 404 9.15 7.90 -5.70
C GLY A 404 8.29 8.51 -6.79
N GLN A 405 6.98 8.38 -6.68
CA GLN A 405 6.00 9.04 -7.53
C GLN A 405 5.38 10.24 -6.81
N LYS A 406 4.73 11.11 -7.56
CA LYS A 406 4.02 12.25 -6.98
C LYS A 406 2.75 11.77 -6.27
N ALA A 407 2.52 12.29 -5.06
CA ALA A 407 1.25 12.13 -4.35
C ALA A 407 0.08 12.61 -5.21
N SER A 408 -0.97 11.83 -5.30
CA SER A 408 -2.14 12.09 -6.16
C SER A 408 -3.33 12.67 -5.39
N GLN A 409 -3.43 12.38 -4.08
CA GLN A 409 -4.57 12.74 -3.25
C GLN A 409 -4.35 14.03 -2.45
N ASN A 410 -3.12 14.56 -2.48
CA ASN A 410 -2.75 15.77 -1.78
C ASN A 410 -2.97 15.71 -0.25
N SER A 411 -2.68 14.55 0.33
CA SER A 411 -2.92 14.22 1.75
C SER A 411 -1.66 13.74 2.48
N THR A 412 -0.48 14.15 2.01
CA THR A 412 0.82 13.81 2.62
C THR A 412 0.81 14.06 4.11
N LEU A 413 1.30 13.09 4.88
CA LEU A 413 1.50 13.20 6.32
C LEU A 413 2.88 13.75 6.64
N MET A 414 2.94 14.55 7.69
CA MET A 414 4.14 15.00 8.34
C MET A 414 4.04 14.68 9.83
N SER A 415 5.14 14.25 10.43
CA SER A 415 5.23 13.99 11.87
C SER A 415 6.07 15.07 12.52
N VAL A 416 5.53 15.69 13.58
CA VAL A 416 6.22 16.74 14.34
C VAL A 416 6.32 16.34 15.81
N ARG A 417 7.51 16.48 16.38
CA ARG A 417 7.77 16.31 17.81
C ARG A 417 8.29 17.58 18.46
N LEU A 418 8.11 17.64 19.77
CA LEU A 418 8.74 18.65 20.62
C LEU A 418 10.09 18.10 21.09
N TYR A 419 11.12 18.92 20.95
CA TYR A 419 12.48 18.60 21.38
C TYR A 419 12.94 19.59 22.43
N VAL A 420 13.60 19.10 23.46
CA VAL A 420 14.26 19.91 24.48
C VAL A 420 15.72 19.47 24.59
N SER A 421 16.64 20.40 24.43
CA SER A 421 18.06 20.15 24.65
C SER A 421 18.54 20.95 25.89
N ASP A 422 19.37 20.32 26.72
CA ASP A 422 19.98 20.97 27.90
C ASP A 422 21.44 21.29 27.65
N SER A 423 21.93 22.32 28.36
CA SER A 423 23.33 22.79 28.27
C SER A 423 24.27 22.09 29.24
N LYS A 424 23.74 21.40 30.25
CA LYS A 424 24.54 20.80 31.31
C LYS A 424 25.07 19.43 30.89
N TYR A 425 24.21 18.64 30.28
CA TYR A 425 24.52 17.25 29.89
C TYR A 425 24.67 17.07 28.39
N TRP A 426 24.38 18.09 27.59
CA TRP A 426 24.34 18.03 26.11
C TRP A 426 23.45 16.94 25.58
N THR A 427 22.37 16.68 26.29
CA THR A 427 21.37 15.69 25.93
C THR A 427 20.17 16.35 25.29
N THR A 428 19.52 15.62 24.37
CA THR A 428 18.27 16.03 23.75
C THR A 428 17.22 14.99 24.05
N ILE A 429 16.09 15.40 24.58
CA ILE A 429 14.91 14.58 24.76
C ILE A 429 13.80 15.05 23.83
N GLN A 430 12.89 14.15 23.52
CA GLN A 430 11.76 14.42 22.63
C GLN A 430 10.45 14.16 23.35
N SER A 431 9.36 14.72 22.83
CA SER A 431 8.00 14.52 23.36
C SER A 431 7.60 13.05 23.40
N ASP A 432 6.77 12.71 24.39
CA ASP A 432 6.20 11.37 24.57
C ASP A 432 5.24 11.00 23.43
N ASN A 433 4.65 12.01 22.77
CA ASN A 433 3.74 11.84 21.65
C ASN A 433 4.22 12.61 20.42
N THR A 434 3.65 12.29 19.27
CA THR A 434 3.94 12.89 17.97
C THR A 434 2.67 13.54 17.41
N ALA A 435 2.78 14.75 16.86
CA ALA A 435 1.70 15.34 16.08
C ALA A 435 1.74 14.80 14.65
N ARG A 436 0.65 14.18 14.20
CA ARG A 436 0.46 13.64 12.85
C ARG A 436 -0.31 14.67 12.04
N ILE A 437 0.36 15.32 11.12
CA ILE A 437 -0.14 16.51 10.44
C ILE A 437 -0.41 16.22 8.97
N THR A 438 -1.63 16.47 8.53
CA THR A 438 -1.99 16.41 7.10
C THR A 438 -1.85 17.80 6.46
N LYS A 439 -1.88 17.89 5.14
CA LYS A 439 -1.86 19.17 4.41
C LYS A 439 -3.01 20.14 4.79
N LYS A 440 -4.06 19.65 5.44
CA LYS A 440 -5.13 20.50 5.99
C LYS A 440 -4.67 21.32 7.17
N GLY A 441 -3.57 20.91 7.82
CA GLY A 441 -3.15 21.49 9.09
C GLY A 441 -4.12 21.14 10.24
N GLY A 442 -3.99 21.84 11.36
CA GLY A 442 -4.81 21.64 12.55
C GLY A 442 -4.12 22.15 13.81
N THR A 443 -4.77 21.94 14.95
CA THR A 443 -4.24 22.27 16.29
C THR A 443 -3.85 20.98 17.00
N TYR A 444 -2.64 20.95 17.55
CA TYR A 444 -2.02 19.78 18.16
C TYR A 444 -1.40 20.14 19.51
N THR A 445 -1.34 19.17 20.42
CA THR A 445 -0.64 19.32 21.70
C THR A 445 0.42 18.23 21.84
N LEU A 446 1.66 18.64 22.02
CA LEU A 446 2.78 17.76 22.31
C LEU A 446 3.12 17.81 23.79
N LYS A 447 3.46 16.65 24.37
CA LYS A 447 3.76 16.48 25.79
C LYS A 447 5.14 15.87 25.95
N LEU A 448 5.93 16.46 26.83
CA LEU A 448 7.28 16.01 27.10
C LEU A 448 7.48 15.89 28.59
N LYS A 449 7.83 14.67 29.04
CA LYS A 449 8.26 14.43 30.42
C LYS A 449 9.75 14.62 30.57
N GLY A 450 10.16 15.19 31.67
CA GLY A 450 11.56 15.33 32.00
C GLY A 450 11.78 15.39 33.52
N ASP A 451 12.95 14.94 33.95
CA ASP A 451 13.36 15.16 35.32
C ASP A 451 13.75 16.62 35.56
N LYS A 452 13.91 16.98 36.83
CA LYS A 452 14.25 18.33 37.22
C LYS A 452 15.59 18.77 36.62
N ASP A 453 16.58 17.90 36.59
CA ASP A 453 17.93 18.25 36.18
C ASP A 453 17.99 18.54 34.67
N MET A 454 17.24 17.82 33.87
CA MET A 454 17.19 18.04 32.42
C MET A 454 16.52 19.36 32.04
N LEU A 455 15.44 19.74 32.72
CA LEU A 455 14.66 20.94 32.39
C LEU A 455 15.09 22.20 33.08
N LEU A 456 16.13 22.16 33.96
CA LEU A 456 16.69 23.35 34.61
C LEU A 456 17.68 24.14 33.75
N ASN A 457 18.24 23.55 32.73
CA ASN A 457 19.32 24.15 31.91
C ASN A 457 18.99 24.02 30.43
N ILE A 458 17.90 24.67 30.02
CA ILE A 458 17.34 24.55 28.66
C ILE A 458 18.15 25.43 27.70
N THR A 459 18.70 24.84 26.66
CA THR A 459 19.33 25.56 25.55
C THR A 459 18.37 25.74 24.37
N THR A 460 17.51 24.75 24.12
CA THR A 460 16.57 24.79 23.00
C THR A 460 15.28 24.07 23.36
N ILE A 461 14.15 24.71 23.06
CA ILE A 461 12.85 24.07 22.89
C ILE A 461 12.44 24.30 21.44
N ALA A 462 12.22 23.22 20.69
CA ALA A 462 11.88 23.31 19.27
C ALA A 462 10.82 22.30 18.87
N LEU A 463 9.97 22.71 17.94
CA LEU A 463 9.16 21.79 17.14
C LEU A 463 9.97 21.38 15.92
N LYS A 464 10.11 20.10 15.68
CA LYS A 464 10.83 19.56 14.52
C LYS A 464 10.06 18.45 13.85
N ASP A 465 10.12 18.44 12.51
CA ASP A 465 9.70 17.31 11.70
C ASP A 465 10.59 16.09 11.99
N CYS A 466 9.99 14.97 12.36
CA CYS A 466 10.70 13.73 12.65
C CYS A 466 10.74 12.75 11.47
N ASP A 467 10.12 13.10 10.33
CA ASP A 467 10.07 12.26 9.12
C ASP A 467 11.25 12.49 8.17
N VAL A 468 12.34 13.11 8.61
CA VAL A 468 13.50 13.45 7.76
C VAL A 468 14.08 12.22 7.03
N GLU A 469 13.97 11.03 7.60
CA GLU A 469 14.39 9.79 6.94
C GLU A 469 13.38 9.24 5.92
N LEU A 470 12.15 9.69 5.95
CA LEU A 470 11.12 9.32 4.97
C LEU A 470 11.26 10.07 3.64
N GLY A 471 12.06 11.08 3.63
CA GLY A 471 13.02 11.58 2.67
C GLY A 471 12.57 11.93 1.26
N ASN A 472 11.29 12.13 0.94
CA ASN A 472 10.88 12.77 -0.30
C ASN A 472 10.28 14.16 -0.09
N GLN A 473 10.30 14.66 1.13
CA GLN A 473 9.86 16.01 1.42
C GLN A 473 10.95 16.97 0.94
N THR A 474 10.64 17.72 -0.07
CA THR A 474 11.54 18.75 -0.56
C THR A 474 11.33 20.01 0.30
N LYS A 475 12.36 20.85 0.42
CA LYS A 475 12.25 22.17 1.06
C LYS A 475 11.03 22.97 0.56
N SER A 476 10.59 22.74 -0.68
CA SER A 476 9.41 23.35 -1.28
C SER A 476 8.09 22.93 -0.67
N ASP A 477 8.01 21.77 -0.01
CA ASP A 477 6.74 21.24 0.52
C ASP A 477 6.27 21.99 1.76
N PHE A 478 7.17 22.68 2.47
CA PHE A 478 6.87 23.38 3.72
C PHE A 478 7.23 24.87 3.72
N THR A 479 7.66 25.44 2.60
CA THR A 479 8.10 26.85 2.53
C THR A 479 7.03 27.87 2.89
N ASN A 480 5.77 27.50 2.86
CA ASN A 480 4.64 28.37 3.21
C ASN A 480 3.96 27.96 4.53
N ALA A 481 4.49 26.96 5.24
CA ALA A 481 3.91 26.53 6.50
C ALA A 481 3.87 27.68 7.51
N GLN A 482 2.73 27.82 8.18
CA GLN A 482 2.55 28.77 9.27
C GLN A 482 2.29 27.98 10.53
N ILE A 483 3.13 28.20 11.55
CA ILE A 483 2.99 27.62 12.88
C ILE A 483 2.71 28.73 13.86
N VAL A 484 1.64 28.59 14.64
CA VAL A 484 1.28 29.49 15.74
C VAL A 484 1.32 28.67 17.02
N ILE A 485 2.12 29.11 18.01
CA ILE A 485 2.12 28.52 19.34
C ILE A 485 0.95 29.11 20.12
N ASP A 486 -0.03 28.28 20.41
CA ASP A 486 -1.26 28.70 21.06
C ASP A 486 -1.13 28.72 22.58
N LYS A 487 -0.35 27.75 23.14
CA LYS A 487 -0.23 27.59 24.57
C LYS A 487 1.03 26.82 24.97
N VAL A 488 1.63 27.23 26.09
CA VAL A 488 2.71 26.47 26.75
C VAL A 488 2.34 26.28 28.22
N LEU A 489 2.25 25.03 28.66
CA LEU A 489 2.08 24.68 30.07
C LEU A 489 3.34 23.99 30.60
N PHE A 490 3.79 24.43 31.78
CA PHE A 490 4.80 23.72 32.54
C PHE A 490 4.24 23.30 33.88
N ASN A 491 4.09 22.01 34.12
CA ASN A 491 3.41 21.43 35.30
C ASN A 491 2.02 22.01 35.58
N GLY A 492 1.30 22.43 34.53
CA GLY A 492 -0.01 23.05 34.61
C GLY A 492 0.02 24.58 34.77
N THR A 493 1.18 25.20 35.02
CA THR A 493 1.33 26.66 35.00
C THR A 493 1.36 27.15 33.55
N ASP A 494 0.50 28.11 33.22
CA ASP A 494 0.37 28.71 31.89
C ASP A 494 1.42 29.80 31.70
N TYR A 495 2.30 29.62 30.71
CA TYR A 495 3.33 30.57 30.34
C TYR A 495 2.87 31.36 29.11
N THR A 496 2.93 32.69 29.21
CA THR A 496 2.60 33.58 28.09
C THR A 496 3.51 33.30 26.91
N VAL A 497 2.93 33.20 25.73
CA VAL A 497 3.67 33.09 24.47
C VAL A 497 3.61 34.44 23.76
N LYS A 498 4.75 34.95 23.36
CA LYS A 498 4.82 36.15 22.53
C LYS A 498 4.16 35.89 21.19
N GLU A 499 3.56 36.92 20.60
CA GLU A 499 3.04 36.83 19.24
C GLU A 499 4.18 36.39 18.30
N ASN A 500 4.05 35.20 17.73
CA ASN A 500 5.07 34.62 16.87
C ASN A 500 4.91 35.10 15.43
N LYS A 501 6.06 35.27 14.78
CA LYS A 501 6.14 35.66 13.38
C LYS A 501 6.51 34.44 12.50
N ASN A 502 6.07 34.44 11.25
CA ASN A 502 6.37 33.37 10.31
C ASN A 502 7.87 33.18 10.00
N ASP A 503 8.69 34.17 10.21
CA ASP A 503 10.15 34.16 10.03
C ASP A 503 10.88 33.27 11.06
N GLU A 504 10.19 32.82 12.12
CA GLU A 504 10.72 31.86 13.11
C GLU A 504 10.60 30.41 12.66
N VAL A 505 9.83 30.16 11.59
CA VAL A 505 9.70 28.85 10.97
C VAL A 505 10.72 28.73 9.86
N PHE A 506 11.57 27.73 9.93
CA PHE A 506 12.55 27.48 8.88
C PHE A 506 12.56 26.03 8.43
N SER A 507 12.88 25.85 7.15
CA SER A 507 13.05 24.56 6.53
C SER A 507 14.45 24.46 5.98
N GLU A 508 15.24 23.56 6.55
CA GLU A 508 16.58 23.25 6.07
C GLU A 508 16.67 21.77 5.70
N LYS A 509 17.18 21.48 4.51
CA LYS A 509 17.34 20.10 3.99
C LYS A 509 16.04 19.27 3.99
N GLY A 510 14.89 19.92 3.79
CA GLY A 510 13.60 19.26 3.74
C GLY A 510 12.91 19.03 5.08
N SER A 511 13.48 19.50 6.20
CA SER A 511 12.82 19.46 7.50
C SER A 511 12.18 20.80 7.87
N LEU A 512 11.11 20.74 8.65
CA LEU A 512 10.46 21.89 9.26
C LEU A 512 10.99 22.04 10.71
N GLN A 513 11.37 23.22 11.12
CA GLN A 513 11.75 23.51 12.50
C GLN A 513 11.24 24.87 12.93
N MET A 514 10.78 24.96 14.18
CA MET A 514 10.46 26.21 14.86
C MET A 514 11.04 26.18 16.27
N ASP A 515 11.91 27.14 16.57
CA ASP A 515 12.53 27.27 17.88
C ASP A 515 11.67 28.15 18.79
N LEU A 516 11.21 27.61 19.91
CA LEU A 516 10.51 28.34 20.96
C LEU A 516 11.54 29.02 21.90
N ILE A 517 12.64 28.33 22.11
CA ILE A 517 13.83 28.82 22.86
C ILE A 517 15.05 28.32 22.12
N ASN A 518 15.99 29.22 21.85
CA ASN A 518 17.30 28.86 21.34
C ASN A 518 18.33 29.86 21.92
N GLN A 519 19.10 29.41 22.90
CA GLN A 519 20.07 30.31 23.57
C GLN A 519 21.22 30.77 22.67
N TRP A 520 21.40 30.12 21.51
CA TRP A 520 22.43 30.47 20.52
C TRP A 520 21.92 31.44 19.45
N SER A 521 20.60 31.72 19.47
CA SER A 521 19.99 32.70 18.58
C SER A 521 20.08 34.11 19.19
N GLU A 522 20.13 35.12 18.31
CA GLU A 522 19.96 36.52 18.72
C GLU A 522 18.47 36.83 19.04
N ALA A 523 17.55 35.97 18.67
CA ALA A 523 16.12 36.13 18.94
C ALA A 523 15.81 35.88 20.43
N GLU A 524 14.96 36.73 21.00
CA GLU A 524 14.42 36.52 22.33
C GLU A 524 13.51 35.27 22.36
N PRO A 525 13.49 34.49 23.47
CA PRO A 525 12.57 33.37 23.62
C PRO A 525 11.12 33.75 23.36
N MET A 526 10.38 32.85 22.70
CA MET A 526 8.94 33.01 22.49
C MET A 526 8.14 32.87 23.79
N ILE A 527 8.68 32.16 24.77
CA ILE A 527 8.03 31.92 26.08
C ILE A 527 8.47 33.06 27.03
N GLU A 528 7.51 33.81 27.55
CA GLU A 528 7.75 34.87 28.53
C GLU A 528 7.89 34.30 29.94
N GLY A 529 8.54 35.09 30.84
CA GLY A 529 8.64 34.73 32.23
C GLY A 529 9.68 33.65 32.55
N LEU A 530 10.49 33.25 31.60
CA LEU A 530 11.62 32.36 31.86
C LEU A 530 12.71 33.06 32.69
N GLN A 531 13.40 32.29 33.51
CA GLN A 531 14.62 32.73 34.17
C GLN A 531 15.82 32.56 33.21
N LYS A 532 16.74 33.53 33.22
CA LYS A 532 18.00 33.44 32.49
C LYS A 532 19.15 33.44 33.48
N LYS A 533 19.81 32.31 33.65
CA LYS A 533 21.05 32.14 34.41
C LYS A 533 22.19 31.90 33.41
N GLU A 534 22.82 30.76 33.43
CA GLU A 534 23.75 30.34 32.37
C GLU A 534 22.99 29.87 31.12
N SER A 535 21.76 29.39 31.31
CA SER A 535 20.80 28.97 30.30
C SER A 535 19.39 29.39 30.71
N PHE A 536 18.37 29.13 29.87
CA PHE A 536 16.99 29.39 30.21
C PHE A 536 16.43 28.30 31.14
N SER A 537 15.47 28.68 32.01
CA SER A 537 14.71 27.75 32.83
C SER A 537 13.30 28.29 33.09
N PHE A 538 12.35 27.44 33.43
CA PHE A 538 11.06 27.84 34.00
C PHE A 538 11.27 28.42 35.41
N GLN A 539 10.23 28.99 36.04
CA GLN A 539 10.32 29.52 37.41
C GLN A 539 10.59 28.39 38.40
N ASP A 540 11.51 28.61 39.33
CA ASP A 540 11.94 27.59 40.31
C ASP A 540 10.78 27.00 41.11
N ALA A 541 9.71 27.78 41.35
CA ALA A 541 8.51 27.36 42.09
C ALA A 541 7.64 26.37 41.31
N ASP A 542 7.77 26.31 40.00
CA ASP A 542 6.96 25.44 39.14
C ASP A 542 7.58 24.04 38.95
N TYR A 543 8.85 23.85 39.33
CA TYR A 543 9.54 22.57 39.21
C TYR A 543 9.09 21.55 40.24
N LYS A 544 8.98 20.30 39.80
CA LYS A 544 8.70 19.09 40.58
C LYS A 544 9.83 18.07 40.34
N ASP A 545 9.79 16.93 41.03
CA ASP A 545 10.74 15.84 40.79
C ASP A 545 10.55 15.25 39.36
N GLU A 546 9.30 15.09 38.94
CA GLU A 546 8.93 14.80 37.55
C GLU A 546 8.19 16.01 36.96
N ASN A 547 8.59 16.44 35.80
CA ASN A 547 8.04 17.61 35.13
C ASN A 547 7.37 17.23 33.81
N MET A 548 6.31 18.01 33.48
CA MET A 548 5.58 17.89 32.23
C MET A 548 5.58 19.23 31.50
N LEU A 549 6.13 19.27 30.32
CA LEU A 549 6.02 20.37 29.37
C LEU A 549 4.96 20.02 28.32
N GLU A 550 3.98 20.90 28.14
CA GLU A 550 2.96 20.74 27.11
C GLU A 550 3.01 21.97 26.18
N VAL A 551 3.09 21.72 24.88
CA VAL A 551 3.07 22.79 23.86
C VAL A 551 1.92 22.52 22.92
N THR A 552 0.95 23.46 22.87
CA THR A 552 -0.15 23.44 21.90
C THR A 552 0.18 24.42 20.78
N PHE A 553 0.03 23.98 19.55
CA PHE A 553 0.30 24.80 18.37
C PHE A 553 -0.69 24.50 17.26
N THR A 554 -0.94 25.49 16.43
CA THR A 554 -1.73 25.38 15.19
C THR A 554 -0.81 25.51 13.99
N ILE A 555 -0.90 24.57 13.05
CA ILE A 555 -0.17 24.59 11.79
C ILE A 555 -1.12 24.71 10.62
N SER A 556 -0.77 25.50 9.63
CA SER A 556 -1.57 25.77 8.43
C SER A 556 -0.69 26.05 7.21
N ASN A 557 -1.32 26.22 6.04
CA ASN A 557 -0.66 26.53 4.77
C ASN A 557 0.40 25.51 4.33
N LEU A 558 0.20 24.25 4.63
CA LEU A 558 0.99 23.13 4.13
C LEU A 558 0.57 22.86 2.67
N LYS A 559 1.43 23.19 1.70
CA LYS A 559 1.15 23.02 0.26
C LYS A 559 2.02 21.94 -0.36
#